data_fe8bcd87eba6c3af43c3451052df6ca0
#
_entry.id   fe8bcd87eba6c3af43c3451052df6ca0
#
_cell.length_a   1.000
_cell.length_b   1.000
_cell.length_c   1.000
_cell.angle_alpha   90.00
_cell.angle_beta   90.00
_cell.angle_gamma   90.00
#
_symmetry.space_group_name_H-M   'P 1'
#
loop_
_entity.id
_entity.type
_entity.pdbx_description
1 polymer ?
#
loop_
_entity_poly.entity_id
_entity_poly.type
_entity_poly.pdbx_seq_one_letter_code
_entity_poly.pdbx_strand_id
1 'polypeptide(L)'
;MARHTARGLLGIVVASLTACAAPTSTPAQSPAPATKAPAPAPVAATPPPAPPAPVREAPARPAILWPVTKLQGIDYVDVKEVAKAFSLKAEWTQAAVTVALSDARGVRFTFEASQKDFYFDKLRVFLGAPALRHKDSLWVSKLDVVKIVAPLYRPADHVALLPPAAPKVIVIDPGHGGIDPGTQNEKLKLNEKTFTLDIAQRLEKLLTTRGWKVLLVRDKDTELSKDKKADLLMRSEFANRNKADLYLSIHFNSAGPAVSGVETYSLAPQQMLSAGAEQADEMTRAAFPGNRHDYANLLLGESLHRAMIAGLKGSDRGYKHARQAVLRMLDCPGALVECAYLSNDAEARRVATAEFRQAIAESLATGIQNYAQALVTLRPPPPSPEK
;
A
#
# COMPACT_ATOMS: atom_id res chain seq x y z
N MET A 1 -53.29 -18.56 21.52
CA MET A 1 -54.39 -17.66 22.00
C MET A 1 -53.78 -16.32 22.40
N ALA A 2 -54.47 -15.28 21.98
CA ALA A 2 -54.36 -13.86 22.32
C ALA A 2 -53.23 -13.04 21.66
N ARG A 3 -53.65 -12.34 20.62
CA ARG A 3 -53.05 -11.13 20.00
C ARG A 3 -53.32 -9.93 20.91
N HIS A 4 -52.40 -8.99 21.01
CA HIS A 4 -52.76 -7.59 21.31
C HIS A 4 -51.94 -6.65 20.44
N THR A 5 -52.64 -5.94 19.61
CA THR A 5 -52.31 -4.75 18.83
C THR A 5 -52.42 -3.51 19.72
N ALA A 6 -51.50 -2.57 19.64
CA ALA A 6 -51.77 -1.20 20.06
C ALA A 6 -51.20 -0.23 19.00
N ARG A 7 -52.16 0.54 18.46
CA ARG A 7 -52.01 1.74 17.61
C ARG A 7 -51.84 2.98 18.51
N GLY A 8 -51.22 4.01 18.02
CA GLY A 8 -51.37 5.37 18.49
C GLY A 8 -50.09 6.18 18.24
N LEU A 9 -50.07 7.28 17.76
CA LEU A 9 -50.74 8.48 17.40
C LEU A 9 -49.70 9.41 16.74
N LEU A 10 -50.07 9.93 15.61
CA LEU A 10 -49.38 10.99 14.88
C LEU A 10 -49.66 12.35 15.53
N GLY A 11 -48.62 13.05 15.99
CA GLY A 11 -48.75 14.44 16.50
C GLY A 11 -48.15 15.42 15.49
N ILE A 12 -49.02 16.15 14.81
CA ILE A 12 -48.69 17.30 13.94
C ILE A 12 -48.49 18.52 14.83
N VAL A 13 -47.31 19.16 14.76
CA VAL A 13 -47.12 20.50 15.36
C VAL A 13 -47.00 21.50 14.20
N VAL A 14 -48.02 22.39 14.14
CA VAL A 14 -48.06 23.54 13.27
C VAL A 14 -47.33 24.67 13.99
N ALA A 15 -46.27 25.22 13.40
CA ALA A 15 -45.62 26.44 13.90
C ALA A 15 -45.98 27.65 13.02
N SER A 16 -46.54 28.65 13.70
CA SER A 16 -47.05 29.88 13.13
C SER A 16 -45.95 30.81 12.65
N LEU A 17 -46.16 31.37 11.48
CA LEU A 17 -45.37 32.48 10.87
C LEU A 17 -45.77 33.81 11.55
N THR A 18 -44.82 34.48 12.17
CA THR A 18 -44.95 35.92 12.51
C THR A 18 -44.03 36.73 11.63
N ALA A 19 -44.64 37.58 10.82
CA ALA A 19 -43.96 38.55 9.97
C ALA A 19 -43.47 39.75 10.79
N CYS A 20 -42.19 40.09 10.68
CA CYS A 20 -41.66 41.39 11.14
C CYS A 20 -41.25 42.24 9.92
N ALA A 21 -41.76 43.47 9.91
CA ALA A 21 -41.54 44.47 8.88
C ALA A 21 -40.09 44.97 8.82
N ALA A 22 -39.60 45.21 7.62
CA ALA A 22 -38.30 45.80 7.36
C ALA A 22 -38.32 47.33 7.40
N PRO A 23 -37.25 48.01 7.86
CA PRO A 23 -37.13 49.49 7.72
C PRO A 23 -36.59 49.83 6.33
N THR A 24 -37.17 50.94 5.79
CA THR A 24 -36.83 51.57 4.54
C THR A 24 -35.42 52.15 4.55
N SER A 25 -34.57 51.76 3.60
CA SER A 25 -33.25 52.34 3.38
C SER A 25 -33.24 53.29 2.19
N THR A 26 -32.66 54.46 2.41
CA THR A 26 -32.37 55.55 1.45
C THR A 26 -31.41 55.08 0.34
N PRO A 27 -31.55 55.58 -0.92
CA PRO A 27 -30.68 55.14 -2.01
C PRO A 27 -29.28 55.77 -1.91
N ALA A 28 -28.27 54.92 -1.91
CA ALA A 28 -26.88 55.31 -2.03
C ALA A 28 -26.47 55.51 -3.49
N GLN A 29 -25.71 56.57 -3.72
CA GLN A 29 -25.19 56.97 -5.03
C GLN A 29 -24.25 55.91 -5.62
N SER A 30 -24.39 55.68 -6.96
CA SER A 30 -23.49 54.82 -7.74
C SER A 30 -22.06 55.39 -7.82
N PRO A 31 -21.03 54.59 -7.61
CA PRO A 31 -19.66 54.97 -7.94
C PRO A 31 -19.40 54.89 -9.46
N ALA A 32 -18.54 55.78 -9.96
CA ALA A 32 -18.12 55.90 -11.34
C ALA A 32 -17.40 54.62 -11.86
N PRO A 33 -17.39 54.33 -13.18
CA PRO A 33 -16.83 53.12 -13.74
C PRO A 33 -15.31 53.11 -13.63
N ALA A 34 -14.80 52.04 -13.01
CA ALA A 34 -13.37 51.75 -12.93
C ALA A 34 -12.80 51.40 -14.32
N THR A 35 -11.74 52.05 -14.70
CA THR A 35 -10.96 51.79 -15.93
C THR A 35 -10.37 50.35 -15.87
N LYS A 36 -10.71 49.56 -16.88
CA LYS A 36 -10.22 48.20 -17.07
C LYS A 36 -8.71 48.21 -17.33
N ALA A 37 -7.91 47.55 -16.46
CA ALA A 37 -6.51 47.30 -16.70
C ALA A 37 -6.32 46.37 -17.91
N PRO A 38 -5.25 46.52 -18.72
CA PRO A 38 -5.01 45.68 -19.87
C PRO A 38 -4.71 44.23 -19.44
N ALA A 39 -5.26 43.28 -20.18
CA ALA A 39 -5.05 41.86 -19.95
C ALA A 39 -3.54 41.46 -20.09
N PRO A 40 -2.99 40.60 -19.25
CA PRO A 40 -1.62 40.13 -19.43
C PRO A 40 -1.47 39.36 -20.74
N ALA A 41 -0.35 39.59 -21.42
CA ALA A 41 0.01 38.89 -22.66
C ALA A 41 0.09 37.39 -22.47
N PRO A 42 -0.26 36.57 -23.47
CA PRO A 42 -0.18 35.10 -23.36
C PRO A 42 1.27 34.67 -23.13
N VAL A 43 1.49 33.95 -22.01
CA VAL A 43 2.77 33.33 -21.71
C VAL A 43 2.98 32.18 -22.74
N ALA A 44 4.03 32.27 -23.53
CA ALA A 44 4.40 31.22 -24.48
C ALA A 44 4.55 29.87 -23.75
N ALA A 45 3.83 28.87 -24.23
CA ALA A 45 3.93 27.51 -23.69
C ALA A 45 5.36 27.00 -23.88
N THR A 46 6.04 26.66 -22.80
CA THR A 46 7.31 25.95 -22.83
C THR A 46 7.11 24.58 -23.48
N PRO A 47 7.96 24.19 -24.46
CA PRO A 47 7.84 22.88 -25.07
C PRO A 47 8.04 21.78 -24.04
N PRO A 48 7.37 20.61 -24.20
CA PRO A 48 7.51 19.51 -23.27
C PRO A 48 8.99 19.06 -23.22
N PRO A 49 9.47 18.64 -22.03
CA PRO A 49 10.83 18.15 -21.88
C PRO A 49 11.08 16.96 -22.82
N ALA A 50 12.24 16.92 -23.44
CA ALA A 50 12.66 15.81 -24.30
C ALA A 50 12.61 14.48 -23.53
N PRO A 51 12.23 13.37 -24.19
CA PRO A 51 12.22 12.06 -23.54
C PRO A 51 13.62 11.73 -23.00
N PRO A 52 13.72 11.11 -21.81
CA PRO A 52 15.00 10.73 -21.25
C PRO A 52 15.74 9.78 -22.21
N ALA A 53 17.06 9.97 -22.33
CA ALA A 53 17.91 9.12 -23.15
C ALA A 53 17.77 7.65 -22.72
N PRO A 54 17.83 6.69 -23.68
CA PRO A 54 17.69 5.27 -23.34
C PRO A 54 18.81 4.84 -22.38
N VAL A 55 18.41 4.34 -21.22
CA VAL A 55 19.32 3.73 -20.25
C VAL A 55 19.92 2.48 -20.93
N ARG A 56 21.25 2.38 -21.02
CA ARG A 56 21.91 1.16 -21.46
C ARG A 56 21.51 0.01 -20.53
N GLU A 57 20.66 -0.87 -21.02
CA GLU A 57 20.27 -2.09 -20.32
C GLU A 57 21.52 -2.98 -20.13
N ALA A 58 21.80 -3.36 -18.89
CA ALA A 58 22.64 -4.52 -18.63
C ALA A 58 22.01 -5.75 -19.33
N PRO A 59 22.78 -6.70 -19.87
CA PRO A 59 22.23 -7.85 -20.56
C PRO A 59 21.26 -8.58 -19.64
N ALA A 60 19.97 -8.47 -19.95
CA ALA A 60 18.93 -9.15 -19.23
C ALA A 60 19.18 -10.65 -19.30
N ARG A 61 19.23 -11.34 -18.16
CA ARG A 61 19.17 -12.82 -18.18
C ARG A 61 17.93 -13.24 -18.96
N PRO A 62 18.01 -14.28 -19.81
CA PRO A 62 16.85 -14.73 -20.56
C PRO A 62 15.67 -14.98 -19.60
N ALA A 63 14.52 -14.45 -19.97
CA ALA A 63 13.30 -14.64 -19.18
C ALA A 63 13.03 -16.14 -19.02
N ILE A 64 12.77 -16.58 -17.78
CA ILE A 64 12.42 -17.98 -17.53
C ILE A 64 11.09 -18.29 -18.22
N LEU A 65 11.12 -19.23 -19.16
CA LEU A 65 9.92 -19.77 -19.76
C LEU A 65 9.31 -20.82 -18.82
N TRP A 66 8.28 -20.41 -18.10
CA TRP A 66 7.58 -21.29 -17.19
C TRP A 66 6.67 -22.25 -17.95
N PRO A 67 6.83 -23.59 -17.82
CA PRO A 67 5.84 -24.55 -18.31
C PRO A 67 4.55 -24.40 -17.52
N VAL A 68 3.42 -24.26 -18.22
CA VAL A 68 2.13 -24.02 -17.59
C VAL A 68 1.13 -25.13 -17.86
N THR A 69 0.25 -25.35 -16.89
CA THR A 69 -0.97 -26.13 -17.03
C THR A 69 -2.16 -25.24 -16.66
N LYS A 70 -3.20 -25.24 -17.49
CA LYS A 70 -4.43 -24.49 -17.21
C LYS A 70 -5.27 -25.26 -16.20
N LEU A 71 -5.42 -24.70 -14.99
CA LEU A 71 -6.25 -25.22 -13.92
C LEU A 71 -7.30 -24.17 -13.57
N GLN A 72 -8.56 -24.52 -13.52
CA GLN A 72 -9.67 -23.61 -13.20
C GLN A 72 -9.65 -22.30 -14.04
N GLY A 73 -9.21 -22.37 -15.30
CA GLY A 73 -9.13 -21.22 -16.20
C GLY A 73 -7.87 -20.33 -16.03
N ILE A 74 -7.03 -20.60 -15.06
CA ILE A 74 -5.79 -19.86 -14.75
C ILE A 74 -4.57 -20.71 -15.14
N ASP A 75 -3.51 -20.06 -15.63
CA ASP A 75 -2.23 -20.72 -15.90
C ASP A 75 -1.46 -20.92 -14.61
N TYR A 76 -1.10 -22.17 -14.31
CA TYR A 76 -0.35 -22.58 -13.14
C TYR A 76 0.99 -23.20 -13.52
N VAL A 77 1.98 -23.02 -12.64
CA VAL A 77 3.33 -23.59 -12.73
C VAL A 77 3.49 -24.61 -11.60
N ASP A 78 4.06 -25.78 -11.91
CA ASP A 78 4.42 -26.78 -10.91
C ASP A 78 5.53 -26.22 -9.99
N VAL A 79 5.38 -26.32 -8.68
CA VAL A 79 6.43 -25.87 -7.73
C VAL A 79 7.75 -26.61 -7.92
N LYS A 80 7.76 -27.81 -8.52
CA LYS A 80 8.98 -28.53 -8.91
C LYS A 80 9.76 -27.79 -9.99
N GLU A 81 9.07 -27.17 -10.95
CA GLU A 81 9.71 -26.33 -11.98
C GLU A 81 10.26 -25.04 -11.36
N VAL A 82 9.56 -24.45 -10.38
CA VAL A 82 10.08 -23.32 -9.61
C VAL A 82 11.34 -23.71 -8.85
N ALA A 83 11.31 -24.86 -8.16
CA ALA A 83 12.46 -25.40 -7.44
C ALA A 83 13.66 -25.64 -8.38
N LYS A 84 13.43 -26.26 -9.52
CA LYS A 84 14.45 -26.51 -10.56
C LYS A 84 15.05 -25.20 -11.06
N ALA A 85 14.25 -24.21 -11.43
CA ALA A 85 14.70 -22.92 -11.95
C ALA A 85 15.56 -22.15 -10.93
N PHE A 86 15.30 -22.34 -9.64
CA PHE A 86 16.00 -21.66 -8.55
C PHE A 86 17.09 -22.51 -7.87
N SER A 87 17.31 -23.75 -8.35
CA SER A 87 18.23 -24.71 -7.74
C SER A 87 17.89 -24.99 -6.28
N LEU A 88 16.58 -25.13 -6.00
CA LEU A 88 16.05 -25.50 -4.69
C LEU A 88 15.65 -26.98 -4.67
N LYS A 89 15.69 -27.59 -3.49
CA LYS A 89 15.12 -28.91 -3.22
C LYS A 89 13.66 -28.73 -2.84
N ALA A 90 12.76 -29.49 -3.48
CA ALA A 90 11.34 -29.51 -3.17
C ALA A 90 11.00 -30.78 -2.38
N GLU A 91 10.39 -30.63 -1.21
CA GLU A 91 9.99 -31.73 -0.34
C GLU A 91 8.60 -31.52 0.23
N TRP A 92 7.81 -32.60 0.30
CA TRP A 92 6.57 -32.61 1.06
C TRP A 92 6.89 -32.69 2.55
N THR A 93 6.50 -31.67 3.32
CA THR A 93 6.70 -31.61 4.78
C THR A 93 5.49 -32.12 5.54
N GLN A 94 4.30 -32.04 4.93
CA GLN A 94 3.08 -32.68 5.39
C GLN A 94 2.46 -33.41 4.20
N ALA A 95 2.16 -34.67 4.37
CA ALA A 95 1.74 -35.54 3.27
C ALA A 95 0.60 -34.91 2.44
N ALA A 96 0.90 -34.64 1.16
CA ALA A 96 -0.01 -34.10 0.16
C ALA A 96 -0.65 -32.72 0.49
N VAL A 97 -0.16 -31.99 1.48
CA VAL A 97 -0.70 -30.69 1.90
C VAL A 97 0.32 -29.57 1.75
N THR A 98 1.53 -29.74 2.26
CA THR A 98 2.54 -28.68 2.34
C THR A 98 3.83 -29.06 1.63
N VAL A 99 4.36 -28.18 0.78
CA VAL A 99 5.65 -28.33 0.10
C VAL A 99 6.60 -27.24 0.58
N ALA A 100 7.80 -27.65 1.02
CA ALA A 100 8.91 -26.75 1.30
C ALA A 100 9.93 -26.75 0.16
N LEU A 101 10.39 -25.56 -0.24
CA LEU A 101 11.52 -25.38 -1.14
C LEU A 101 12.71 -24.86 -0.34
N SER A 102 13.86 -25.58 -0.37
CA SER A 102 15.02 -25.29 0.46
C SER A 102 16.31 -25.20 -0.34
N ASP A 103 17.27 -24.42 0.18
CA ASP A 103 18.67 -24.36 -0.26
C ASP A 103 19.60 -24.63 0.93
N ALA A 104 20.91 -24.40 0.76
CA ALA A 104 21.90 -24.60 1.82
C ALA A 104 21.68 -23.69 3.05
N ARG A 105 20.91 -22.62 2.92
CA ARG A 105 20.53 -21.71 4.02
C ARG A 105 19.27 -22.17 4.77
N GLY A 106 18.62 -23.23 4.31
CA GLY A 106 17.41 -23.80 4.89
C GLY A 106 16.17 -23.60 4.02
N VAL A 107 14.97 -23.68 4.64
CA VAL A 107 13.69 -23.53 3.96
C VAL A 107 13.51 -22.07 3.51
N ARG A 108 13.31 -21.89 2.20
CA ARG A 108 13.10 -20.58 1.57
C ARG A 108 11.63 -20.30 1.34
N PHE A 109 10.87 -21.30 0.88
CA PHE A 109 9.45 -21.17 0.64
C PHE A 109 8.70 -22.33 1.30
N THR A 110 7.50 -22.05 1.78
CA THR A 110 6.55 -23.07 2.22
C THR A 110 5.19 -22.74 1.62
N PHE A 111 4.68 -23.62 0.77
CA PHE A 111 3.37 -23.51 0.15
C PHE A 111 2.44 -24.56 0.71
N GLU A 112 1.18 -24.21 0.93
CA GLU A 112 0.15 -25.13 1.40
C GLU A 112 -1.00 -25.18 0.39
N ALA A 113 -1.52 -26.38 0.12
CA ALA A 113 -2.61 -26.61 -0.81
C ALA A 113 -3.89 -25.85 -0.36
N SER A 114 -4.58 -25.26 -1.31
CA SER A 114 -5.79 -24.48 -1.13
C SER A 114 -5.63 -23.16 -0.35
N GLN A 115 -4.40 -22.79 0.02
CA GLN A 115 -4.13 -21.50 0.66
C GLN A 115 -3.78 -20.41 -0.37
N LYS A 116 -4.19 -19.18 -0.07
CA LYS A 116 -3.81 -17.97 -0.83
C LYS A 116 -2.55 -17.29 -0.26
N ASP A 117 -1.84 -17.92 0.64
CA ASP A 117 -0.60 -17.40 1.19
C ASP A 117 0.48 -18.49 1.23
N PHE A 118 1.70 -18.03 1.36
CA PHE A 118 2.89 -18.84 1.50
C PHE A 118 3.88 -18.16 2.45
N TYR A 119 4.87 -18.88 2.91
CA TYR A 119 5.95 -18.28 3.69
C TYR A 119 7.21 -18.16 2.84
N PHE A 120 7.81 -16.96 2.85
CA PHE A 120 9.14 -16.67 2.30
C PHE A 120 10.08 -16.27 3.44
N ASP A 121 11.09 -17.10 3.73
CA ASP A 121 11.97 -16.87 4.88
C ASP A 121 11.20 -16.54 6.16
N LYS A 122 10.17 -17.32 6.45
CA LYS A 122 9.25 -17.17 7.59
C LYS A 122 8.31 -15.94 7.52
N LEU A 123 8.40 -15.09 6.54
CA LEU A 123 7.48 -14.00 6.31
C LEU A 123 6.25 -14.51 5.58
N ARG A 124 5.06 -14.19 6.06
CA ARG A 124 3.79 -14.54 5.42
C ARG A 124 3.51 -13.61 4.24
N VAL A 125 3.35 -14.15 3.04
CA VAL A 125 3.09 -13.41 1.80
C VAL A 125 1.87 -13.97 1.10
N PHE A 126 0.99 -13.10 0.60
CA PHE A 126 -0.24 -13.52 -0.05
C PHE A 126 -0.08 -13.62 -1.56
N LEU A 127 -0.69 -14.66 -2.13
CA LEU A 127 -0.84 -14.91 -3.57
C LEU A 127 -2.13 -14.27 -4.10
N GLY A 128 -2.18 -14.03 -5.39
CA GLY A 128 -3.41 -13.62 -6.08
C GLY A 128 -4.39 -14.77 -6.28
N ALA A 129 -3.89 -16.01 -6.41
CA ALA A 129 -4.69 -17.22 -6.54
C ALA A 129 -4.21 -18.30 -5.56
N PRO A 130 -5.10 -19.20 -5.08
CA PRO A 130 -4.69 -20.26 -4.16
C PRO A 130 -3.70 -21.21 -4.81
N ALA A 131 -2.74 -21.72 -4.03
CA ALA A 131 -1.92 -22.85 -4.47
C ALA A 131 -2.80 -24.09 -4.60
N LEU A 132 -2.69 -24.81 -5.72
CA LEU A 132 -3.56 -25.95 -6.01
C LEU A 132 -2.76 -27.24 -5.99
N ARG A 133 -3.32 -28.28 -5.37
CA ARG A 133 -2.85 -29.64 -5.57
C ARG A 133 -3.39 -30.18 -6.89
N HIS A 134 -2.49 -30.62 -7.76
CA HIS A 134 -2.85 -31.31 -9.00
C HIS A 134 -1.87 -32.44 -9.27
N LYS A 135 -2.40 -33.66 -9.52
CA LYS A 135 -1.58 -34.90 -9.58
C LYS A 135 -0.76 -35.06 -8.29
N ASP A 136 0.52 -35.33 -8.42
CA ASP A 136 1.46 -35.55 -7.30
C ASP A 136 2.27 -34.31 -6.96
N SER A 137 1.78 -33.11 -7.28
CA SER A 137 2.49 -31.87 -7.04
C SER A 137 1.57 -30.73 -6.60
N LEU A 138 2.20 -29.67 -6.09
CA LEU A 138 1.57 -28.39 -5.79
C LEU A 138 1.84 -27.42 -6.94
N TRP A 139 0.86 -26.59 -7.24
CA TRP A 139 0.88 -25.67 -8.36
C TRP A 139 0.58 -24.26 -7.87
N VAL A 140 1.34 -23.27 -8.34
CA VAL A 140 1.17 -21.85 -8.02
C VAL A 140 0.85 -21.10 -9.32
N SER A 141 -0.01 -20.10 -9.28
CA SER A 141 -0.36 -19.37 -10.50
C SER A 141 0.89 -18.77 -11.15
N LYS A 142 0.94 -18.82 -12.50
CA LYS A 142 2.06 -18.24 -13.25
C LYS A 142 2.26 -16.76 -12.92
N LEU A 143 1.16 -16.04 -12.73
CA LEU A 143 1.19 -14.62 -12.40
C LEU A 143 1.87 -14.38 -11.03
N ASP A 144 1.54 -15.22 -10.03
CA ASP A 144 2.16 -15.16 -8.72
C ASP A 144 3.65 -15.53 -8.77
N VAL A 145 4.00 -16.57 -9.55
CA VAL A 145 5.41 -16.94 -9.75
C VAL A 145 6.19 -15.77 -10.33
N VAL A 146 5.68 -15.13 -11.38
CA VAL A 146 6.40 -14.05 -12.10
C VAL A 146 6.42 -12.74 -11.31
N LYS A 147 5.35 -12.40 -10.61
CA LYS A 147 5.19 -11.09 -9.96
C LYS A 147 5.58 -11.08 -8.49
N ILE A 148 5.62 -12.25 -7.84
CA ILE A 148 5.88 -12.34 -6.39
C ILE A 148 7.04 -13.30 -6.10
N VAL A 149 6.92 -14.59 -6.42
CA VAL A 149 7.83 -15.64 -5.95
C VAL A 149 9.24 -15.45 -6.53
N ALA A 150 9.35 -15.28 -7.85
CA ALA A 150 10.63 -15.11 -8.52
C ALA A 150 11.33 -13.80 -8.10
N PRO A 151 10.66 -12.63 -8.06
CA PRO A 151 11.31 -11.38 -7.63
C PRO A 151 11.74 -11.37 -6.16
N LEU A 152 10.99 -12.01 -5.27
CA LEU A 152 11.39 -12.15 -3.86
C LEU A 152 12.67 -12.98 -3.71
N TYR A 153 12.79 -14.07 -4.48
CA TYR A 153 13.94 -14.98 -4.37
C TYR A 153 15.17 -14.49 -5.13
N ARG A 154 14.95 -13.88 -6.30
CA ARG A 154 16.01 -13.37 -7.19
C ARG A 154 15.77 -11.92 -7.59
N PRO A 155 15.80 -10.98 -6.64
CA PRO A 155 15.56 -9.56 -6.95
C PRO A 155 16.59 -8.99 -7.94
N ALA A 156 17.81 -9.54 -7.97
CA ALA A 156 18.86 -9.14 -8.91
C ALA A 156 18.48 -9.39 -10.39
N ASP A 157 17.63 -10.38 -10.67
CA ASP A 157 17.18 -10.67 -12.05
C ASP A 157 16.20 -9.60 -12.57
N HIS A 158 15.70 -8.72 -11.68
CA HIS A 158 14.71 -7.69 -11.98
C HIS A 158 15.23 -6.26 -11.76
N VAL A 159 16.54 -6.08 -11.63
CA VAL A 159 17.17 -4.80 -11.27
C VAL A 159 16.87 -3.67 -12.26
N ALA A 160 16.70 -4.00 -13.55
CA ALA A 160 16.33 -3.05 -14.60
C ALA A 160 14.91 -2.46 -14.40
N LEU A 161 14.06 -3.13 -13.63
CA LEU A 161 12.67 -2.73 -13.31
C LEU A 161 12.56 -2.01 -11.95
N LEU A 162 13.68 -1.83 -11.25
CA LEU A 162 13.75 -1.10 -9.99
C LEU A 162 14.15 0.37 -10.25
N PRO A 163 13.80 1.30 -9.34
CA PRO A 163 14.25 2.70 -9.43
C PRO A 163 15.77 2.78 -9.58
N PRO A 164 16.31 3.75 -10.36
CA PRO A 164 17.74 3.81 -10.68
C PRO A 164 18.65 4.16 -9.49
N ALA A 165 18.08 4.66 -8.40
CA ALA A 165 18.81 5.06 -7.19
C ALA A 165 17.98 4.82 -5.93
N ALA A 166 18.63 4.87 -4.77
CA ALA A 166 17.94 4.93 -3.49
C ALA A 166 17.06 6.20 -3.40
N PRO A 167 15.92 6.14 -2.68
CA PRO A 167 15.01 7.27 -2.56
C PRO A 167 15.70 8.46 -1.89
N LYS A 168 15.37 9.67 -2.33
CA LYS A 168 15.82 10.95 -1.73
C LYS A 168 14.64 11.70 -1.13
N VAL A 169 13.48 11.67 -1.80
CA VAL A 169 12.25 12.33 -1.38
C VAL A 169 11.24 11.25 -0.99
N ILE A 170 10.83 11.27 0.28
CA ILE A 170 9.87 10.33 0.85
C ILE A 170 8.60 11.10 1.20
N VAL A 171 7.46 10.65 0.70
CA VAL A 171 6.15 11.15 1.12
C VAL A 171 5.52 10.16 2.08
N ILE A 172 5.14 10.66 3.26
CA ILE A 172 4.39 9.91 4.27
C ILE A 172 2.97 10.43 4.28
N ASP A 173 2.01 9.52 4.17
CA ASP A 173 0.58 9.78 4.19
C ASP A 173 -0.02 9.25 5.50
N PRO A 174 -0.26 10.13 6.51
CA PRO A 174 -1.04 9.75 7.67
C PRO A 174 -2.49 9.54 7.24
N GLY A 175 -2.98 8.31 7.26
CA GLY A 175 -4.34 7.99 6.83
C GLY A 175 -5.41 8.82 7.55
N HIS A 176 -6.54 9.05 6.88
CA HIS A 176 -7.69 9.81 7.41
C HIS A 176 -7.36 11.29 7.71
N GLY A 177 -8.17 11.95 8.57
CA GLY A 177 -7.97 13.34 8.97
C GLY A 177 -9.25 14.17 8.83
N GLY A 178 -9.32 15.28 9.56
CA GLY A 178 -10.47 16.19 9.56
C GLY A 178 -11.77 15.47 9.94
N ILE A 179 -12.75 15.47 9.05
CA ILE A 179 -14.06 14.82 9.25
C ILE A 179 -14.00 13.29 9.21
N ASP A 180 -12.94 12.70 8.65
CA ASP A 180 -12.74 11.24 8.56
C ASP A 180 -11.94 10.73 9.77
N PRO A 181 -12.57 10.11 10.78
CA PRO A 181 -11.88 9.61 11.96
C PRO A 181 -11.05 8.35 11.69
N GLY A 182 -11.28 7.64 10.57
CA GLY A 182 -10.80 6.28 10.36
C GLY A 182 -11.48 5.27 11.27
N THR A 183 -10.79 4.16 11.55
CA THR A 183 -11.23 3.16 12.53
C THR A 183 -11.35 3.79 13.91
N GLN A 184 -12.46 3.48 14.57
CA GLN A 184 -12.75 3.98 15.92
C GLN A 184 -12.81 2.82 16.94
N ASN A 185 -12.20 3.04 18.08
CA ASN A 185 -12.47 2.21 19.27
C ASN A 185 -13.36 3.01 20.20
N GLU A 186 -14.67 2.77 20.13
CA GLU A 186 -15.68 3.49 20.88
C GLU A 186 -15.49 3.37 22.39
N LYS A 187 -15.08 2.19 22.88
CA LYS A 187 -14.87 1.90 24.29
C LYS A 187 -13.74 2.71 24.89
N LEU A 188 -12.68 2.92 24.13
CA LEU A 188 -11.49 3.65 24.56
C LEU A 188 -11.48 5.10 24.04
N LYS A 189 -12.48 5.50 23.27
CA LYS A 189 -12.62 6.83 22.63
C LYS A 189 -11.39 7.19 21.79
N LEU A 190 -10.91 6.25 20.99
CA LEU A 190 -9.72 6.40 20.15
C LEU A 190 -10.12 6.48 18.68
N ASN A 191 -9.47 7.38 17.93
CA ASN A 191 -9.64 7.56 16.49
C ASN A 191 -8.33 7.31 15.77
N GLU A 192 -8.37 6.57 14.68
CA GLU A 192 -7.22 6.22 13.86
C GLU A 192 -6.42 7.45 13.39
N LYS A 193 -7.10 8.48 12.88
CA LYS A 193 -6.48 9.70 12.35
C LYS A 193 -5.48 10.38 13.30
N THR A 194 -5.70 10.25 14.61
CA THR A 194 -4.84 10.85 15.64
C THR A 194 -3.50 10.12 15.72
N PHE A 195 -3.54 8.80 15.65
CA PHE A 195 -2.33 7.97 15.82
C PHE A 195 -1.52 7.87 14.54
N THR A 196 -2.19 7.85 13.38
CA THR A 196 -1.50 7.90 12.08
C THR A 196 -0.68 9.18 11.94
N LEU A 197 -1.22 10.32 12.39
CA LEU A 197 -0.51 11.60 12.39
C LEU A 197 0.67 11.62 13.37
N ASP A 198 0.48 11.15 14.60
CA ASP A 198 1.58 11.10 15.60
C ASP A 198 2.74 10.21 15.11
N ILE A 199 2.43 9.04 14.54
CA ILE A 199 3.44 8.13 13.99
C ILE A 199 4.15 8.76 12.79
N ALA A 200 3.42 9.41 11.89
CA ALA A 200 4.01 10.07 10.73
C ALA A 200 4.98 11.18 11.13
N GLN A 201 4.65 11.99 12.13
CA GLN A 201 5.53 13.04 12.66
C GLN A 201 6.77 12.48 13.35
N ARG A 202 6.66 11.33 14.04
CA ARG A 202 7.83 10.61 14.60
C ARG A 202 8.71 10.06 13.50
N LEU A 203 8.12 9.43 12.51
CA LEU A 203 8.82 8.86 11.35
C LEU A 203 9.53 9.94 10.53
N GLU A 204 8.89 11.08 10.30
CA GLU A 204 9.50 12.24 9.64
C GLU A 204 10.79 12.65 10.34
N LYS A 205 10.77 12.82 11.67
CA LYS A 205 11.96 13.19 12.46
C LYS A 205 13.07 12.15 12.30
N LEU A 206 12.75 10.85 12.41
CA LEU A 206 13.71 9.76 12.27
C LEU A 206 14.36 9.74 10.88
N LEU A 207 13.59 9.89 9.83
CA LEU A 207 14.07 9.84 8.46
C LEU A 207 14.86 11.12 8.10
N THR A 208 14.41 12.29 8.53
CA THR A 208 15.11 13.55 8.31
C THR A 208 16.49 13.54 8.98
N THR A 209 16.59 13.01 10.20
CA THR A 209 17.88 12.84 10.90
C THR A 209 18.82 11.90 10.15
N ARG A 210 18.29 10.96 9.35
CA ARG A 210 19.07 10.05 8.50
C ARG A 210 19.37 10.62 7.10
N GLY A 211 19.01 11.89 6.83
CA GLY A 211 19.34 12.60 5.60
C GLY A 211 18.32 12.54 4.49
N TRP A 212 17.11 11.98 4.71
CA TRP A 212 16.04 12.01 3.72
C TRP A 212 15.26 13.33 3.73
N LYS A 213 14.84 13.79 2.56
CA LYS A 213 13.80 14.81 2.46
C LYS A 213 12.45 14.16 2.67
N VAL A 214 11.73 14.52 3.71
CA VAL A 214 10.44 13.95 4.07
C VAL A 214 9.36 15.00 3.94
N LEU A 215 8.21 14.62 3.37
CA LEU A 215 7.04 15.44 3.23
C LEU A 215 5.81 14.68 3.77
N LEU A 216 5.01 15.33 4.60
CA LEU A 216 3.76 14.78 5.08
C LEU A 216 2.61 15.23 4.19
N VAL A 217 1.70 14.32 3.81
CA VAL A 217 0.47 14.66 3.06
C VAL A 217 -0.42 15.58 3.88
N ARG A 218 -0.45 15.41 5.20
CA ARG A 218 -1.01 16.34 6.18
C ARG A 218 -0.12 16.37 7.42
N ASP A 219 0.06 17.53 8.02
CA ASP A 219 0.85 17.78 9.23
C ASP A 219 -0.01 18.10 10.47
N LYS A 220 -1.33 18.15 10.28
CA LYS A 220 -2.35 18.42 11.30
C LYS A 220 -3.63 17.62 11.03
N ASP A 221 -4.62 17.74 11.91
CA ASP A 221 -5.91 17.05 11.77
C ASP A 221 -6.81 17.75 10.75
N THR A 222 -6.51 17.52 9.45
CA THR A 222 -7.28 18.05 8.32
C THR A 222 -7.47 16.98 7.26
N GLU A 223 -8.59 17.03 6.53
CA GLU A 223 -8.79 16.38 5.24
C GLU A 223 -8.22 17.23 4.10
N LEU A 224 -7.92 16.62 2.95
CA LEU A 224 -7.54 17.32 1.72
C LEU A 224 -8.79 17.72 0.93
N SER A 225 -9.86 16.96 1.06
CA SER A 225 -11.17 17.23 0.46
C SER A 225 -12.28 16.63 1.31
N LYS A 226 -13.45 17.29 1.32
CA LYS A 226 -14.67 16.74 1.94
C LYS A 226 -15.26 15.58 1.12
N ASP A 227 -14.99 15.54 -0.20
CA ASP A 227 -15.32 14.37 -1.02
C ASP A 227 -14.26 13.27 -0.82
N LYS A 228 -14.70 12.11 -0.38
CA LYS A 228 -13.80 10.99 -0.04
C LYS A 228 -12.97 10.50 -1.22
N LYS A 229 -13.55 10.48 -2.46
CA LYS A 229 -12.81 10.04 -3.64
C LYS A 229 -11.76 11.07 -4.04
N ALA A 230 -12.10 12.35 -3.97
CA ALA A 230 -11.16 13.44 -4.21
C ALA A 230 -10.04 13.44 -3.16
N ASP A 231 -10.36 13.27 -1.88
CA ASP A 231 -9.37 13.19 -0.80
C ASP A 231 -8.32 12.10 -1.09
N LEU A 232 -8.78 10.87 -1.38
CA LEU A 232 -7.89 9.75 -1.68
C LEU A 232 -7.01 9.98 -2.94
N LEU A 233 -7.57 10.63 -3.97
CA LEU A 233 -6.81 10.98 -5.18
C LEU A 233 -5.76 12.05 -4.88
N MET A 234 -6.12 13.10 -4.15
CA MET A 234 -5.23 14.20 -3.80
C MET A 234 -4.00 13.74 -3.00
N ARG A 235 -4.09 12.63 -2.25
CA ARG A 235 -2.96 12.03 -1.51
C ARG A 235 -1.88 11.51 -2.46
N SER A 236 -2.25 10.73 -3.47
CA SER A 236 -1.31 10.28 -4.51
C SER A 236 -0.82 11.43 -5.40
N GLU A 237 -1.69 12.39 -5.74
CA GLU A 237 -1.30 13.59 -6.48
C GLU A 237 -0.29 14.46 -5.69
N PHE A 238 -0.41 14.54 -4.37
CA PHE A 238 0.58 15.23 -3.53
C PHE A 238 1.97 14.60 -3.70
N ALA A 239 2.06 13.28 -3.67
CA ALA A 239 3.32 12.58 -3.90
C ALA A 239 3.89 12.85 -5.31
N ASN A 240 3.04 12.76 -6.33
CA ASN A 240 3.44 12.96 -7.73
C ASN A 240 3.91 14.40 -8.00
N ARG A 241 3.17 15.42 -7.51
CA ARG A 241 3.57 16.83 -7.64
C ARG A 241 4.89 17.16 -6.95
N ASN A 242 5.19 16.48 -5.85
CA ASN A 242 6.44 16.65 -5.12
C ASN A 242 7.56 15.74 -5.62
N LYS A 243 7.34 14.98 -6.71
CA LYS A 243 8.32 14.06 -7.31
C LYS A 243 8.89 13.11 -6.26
N ALA A 244 8.00 12.48 -5.50
CA ALA A 244 8.38 11.51 -4.48
C ALA A 244 9.12 10.33 -5.13
N ASP A 245 10.17 9.85 -4.47
CA ASP A 245 10.86 8.62 -4.84
C ASP A 245 10.26 7.39 -4.11
N LEU A 246 9.49 7.65 -3.04
CA LEU A 246 8.81 6.64 -2.24
C LEU A 246 7.58 7.25 -1.55
N TYR A 247 6.48 6.49 -1.53
CA TYR A 247 5.27 6.82 -0.81
C TYR A 247 4.92 5.75 0.23
N LEU A 248 4.59 6.18 1.45
CA LEU A 248 4.17 5.31 2.53
C LEU A 248 2.90 5.83 3.18
N SER A 249 1.80 5.07 3.10
CA SER A 249 0.56 5.33 3.83
C SER A 249 0.52 4.55 5.13
N ILE A 250 0.14 5.21 6.23
CA ILE A 250 0.13 4.66 7.59
C ILE A 250 -1.32 4.58 8.06
N HIS A 251 -1.74 3.38 8.50
CA HIS A 251 -3.11 3.05 8.88
C HIS A 251 -3.18 2.14 10.13
N PHE A 252 -4.41 2.00 10.63
CA PHE A 252 -4.81 1.01 11.64
C PHE A 252 -6.07 0.28 11.18
N ASN A 253 -5.98 -1.01 11.10
CA ASN A 253 -7.03 -1.88 10.56
C ASN A 253 -8.24 -2.02 11.51
N SER A 254 -9.34 -2.54 10.96
CA SER A 254 -10.56 -2.89 11.68
C SER A 254 -11.05 -4.27 11.26
N ALA A 255 -11.36 -5.11 12.25
CA ALA A 255 -11.98 -6.41 12.06
C ALA A 255 -12.71 -6.85 13.34
N GLY A 256 -13.08 -8.12 13.46
CA GLY A 256 -13.60 -8.68 14.69
C GLY A 256 -12.67 -8.45 15.89
N PRO A 257 -13.18 -8.32 17.12
CA PRO A 257 -12.43 -7.86 18.28
C PRO A 257 -11.25 -8.77 18.69
N ALA A 258 -11.23 -10.02 18.25
CA ALA A 258 -10.13 -10.95 18.51
C ALA A 258 -8.99 -10.85 17.48
N VAL A 259 -9.18 -10.12 16.36
CA VAL A 259 -8.19 -9.99 15.32
C VAL A 259 -7.13 -8.96 15.71
N SER A 260 -5.85 -9.34 15.56
CA SER A 260 -4.70 -8.51 15.92
C SER A 260 -3.52 -8.77 14.98
N GLY A 261 -2.57 -7.83 14.91
CA GLY A 261 -1.31 -7.99 14.17
C GLY A 261 -1.09 -6.92 13.09
N VAL A 262 -0.09 -7.16 12.26
CA VAL A 262 0.37 -6.23 11.21
C VAL A 262 0.03 -6.76 9.83
N GLU A 263 -0.45 -5.89 8.96
CA GLU A 263 -0.60 -6.14 7.52
C GLU A 263 0.16 -5.08 6.72
N THR A 264 0.70 -5.48 5.59
CA THR A 264 1.28 -4.52 4.65
C THR A 264 0.66 -4.76 3.27
N TYR A 265 0.39 -3.69 2.55
CA TYR A 265 -0.23 -3.74 1.24
C TYR A 265 0.63 -3.03 0.20
N SER A 266 0.88 -3.69 -0.92
CA SER A 266 1.29 -3.05 -2.17
C SER A 266 0.14 -3.07 -3.17
N LEU A 267 0.24 -2.23 -4.22
CA LEU A 267 -0.70 -2.27 -5.31
C LEU A 267 -0.69 -3.68 -5.96
N ALA A 268 -1.87 -4.28 -6.10
CA ALA A 268 -1.98 -5.56 -6.79
C ALA A 268 -1.57 -5.40 -8.26
N PRO A 269 -0.66 -6.23 -8.79
CA PRO A 269 -0.33 -6.28 -10.20
C PRO A 269 -1.58 -6.42 -11.08
N GLN A 270 -1.51 -5.92 -12.31
CA GLN A 270 -2.59 -6.11 -13.27
C GLN A 270 -2.93 -7.60 -13.43
N GLN A 271 -4.20 -7.94 -13.50
CA GLN A 271 -4.78 -9.29 -13.56
C GLN A 271 -4.66 -10.13 -12.28
N MET A 272 -3.95 -9.68 -11.25
CA MET A 272 -3.91 -10.33 -9.95
C MET A 272 -5.14 -9.95 -9.12
N LEU A 273 -5.79 -10.91 -8.46
CA LEU A 273 -6.86 -10.62 -7.51
C LEU A 273 -6.32 -9.81 -6.32
N SER A 274 -7.06 -8.80 -5.89
CA SER A 274 -6.79 -8.13 -4.62
C SER A 274 -7.00 -9.10 -3.45
N ALA A 275 -6.22 -8.93 -2.40
CA ALA A 275 -6.44 -9.67 -1.16
C ALA A 275 -7.89 -9.48 -0.69
N GLY A 276 -8.57 -10.58 -0.36
CA GLY A 276 -9.98 -10.59 0.01
C GLY A 276 -10.97 -10.66 -1.16
N ALA A 277 -10.54 -10.44 -2.40
CA ALA A 277 -11.41 -10.63 -3.56
C ALA A 277 -11.54 -12.12 -3.93
N GLU A 278 -12.76 -12.53 -4.27
CA GLU A 278 -13.04 -13.90 -4.70
C GLU A 278 -13.04 -14.03 -6.23
N GLN A 279 -13.41 -12.98 -6.94
CA GLN A 279 -13.53 -12.95 -8.39
C GLN A 279 -12.85 -11.72 -9.01
N ALA A 280 -12.42 -11.87 -10.26
CA ALA A 280 -11.87 -10.77 -11.04
C ALA A 280 -13.00 -9.85 -11.53
N ASP A 281 -12.79 -8.56 -11.32
CA ASP A 281 -13.64 -7.47 -11.78
C ASP A 281 -12.93 -6.62 -12.84
N GLU A 282 -13.52 -5.50 -13.19
CA GLU A 282 -12.95 -4.53 -14.12
C GLU A 282 -11.66 -3.91 -13.58
N MET A 283 -11.62 -3.61 -12.28
CA MET A 283 -10.44 -3.09 -11.59
C MET A 283 -9.28 -4.09 -11.59
N THR A 284 -9.57 -5.40 -11.54
CA THR A 284 -8.56 -6.46 -11.62
C THR A 284 -7.86 -6.44 -12.97
N ARG A 285 -8.60 -6.17 -14.04
CA ARG A 285 -8.07 -6.12 -15.42
C ARG A 285 -7.39 -4.80 -15.77
N ALA A 286 -7.74 -3.72 -15.06
CA ALA A 286 -7.17 -2.40 -15.30
C ALA A 286 -5.68 -2.33 -14.95
N ALA A 287 -4.92 -1.60 -15.75
CA ALA A 287 -3.56 -1.16 -15.41
C ALA A 287 -3.64 0.24 -14.80
N PHE A 288 -2.94 0.44 -13.69
CA PHE A 288 -2.83 1.73 -13.02
C PHE A 288 -1.41 2.29 -13.16
N PRO A 289 -1.20 3.61 -13.08
CA PRO A 289 0.14 4.21 -13.05
C PRO A 289 1.08 3.53 -12.06
N GLY A 290 0.62 3.23 -10.84
CA GLY A 290 1.40 2.56 -9.81
C GLY A 290 1.88 1.14 -10.17
N ASN A 291 1.25 0.47 -11.17
CA ASN A 291 1.71 -0.85 -11.64
C ASN A 291 3.04 -0.79 -12.41
N ARG A 292 3.50 0.38 -12.86
CA ARG A 292 4.85 0.54 -13.42
C ARG A 292 5.95 0.19 -12.40
N HIS A 293 5.61 0.19 -11.13
CA HIS A 293 6.51 -0.04 -10.01
C HIS A 293 6.29 -1.38 -9.31
N ASP A 294 5.61 -2.37 -9.93
CA ASP A 294 5.24 -3.64 -9.30
C ASP A 294 6.40 -4.29 -8.52
N TYR A 295 7.61 -4.36 -9.13
CA TYR A 295 8.78 -4.97 -8.48
C TYR A 295 9.36 -4.14 -7.34
N ALA A 296 9.35 -2.82 -7.48
CA ALA A 296 9.78 -1.90 -6.43
C ALA A 296 8.78 -1.87 -5.28
N ASN A 297 7.46 -1.91 -5.58
CA ASN A 297 6.40 -2.05 -4.60
C ASN A 297 6.55 -3.34 -3.80
N LEU A 298 6.86 -4.46 -4.48
CA LEU A 298 7.08 -5.75 -3.85
C LEU A 298 8.27 -5.70 -2.87
N LEU A 299 9.40 -5.17 -3.30
CA LEU A 299 10.62 -5.05 -2.49
C LEU A 299 10.41 -4.10 -1.30
N LEU A 300 9.71 -2.98 -1.51
CA LEU A 300 9.36 -2.03 -0.45
C LEU A 300 8.41 -2.67 0.58
N GLY A 301 7.34 -3.31 0.11
CA GLY A 301 6.35 -3.94 0.97
C GLY A 301 6.95 -5.07 1.80
N GLU A 302 7.81 -5.91 1.21
CA GLU A 302 8.55 -6.97 1.91
C GLU A 302 9.47 -6.39 2.99
N SER A 303 10.24 -5.35 2.65
CA SER A 303 11.18 -4.71 3.58
C SER A 303 10.46 -4.07 4.77
N LEU A 304 9.33 -3.38 4.52
CA LEU A 304 8.49 -2.78 5.55
C LEU A 304 7.86 -3.86 6.43
N HIS A 305 7.22 -4.87 5.82
CA HIS A 305 6.51 -5.90 6.57
C HIS A 305 7.47 -6.69 7.48
N ARG A 306 8.62 -7.10 6.96
CA ARG A 306 9.67 -7.78 7.72
C ARG A 306 10.15 -6.95 8.90
N ALA A 307 10.41 -5.66 8.70
CA ALA A 307 10.83 -4.76 9.76
C ALA A 307 9.75 -4.56 10.83
N MET A 308 8.49 -4.44 10.43
CA MET A 308 7.35 -4.31 11.34
C MET A 308 7.15 -5.57 12.20
N ILE A 309 7.21 -6.78 11.60
CA ILE A 309 7.09 -8.03 12.35
C ILE A 309 8.26 -8.20 13.33
N ALA A 310 9.47 -7.90 12.91
CA ALA A 310 10.67 -7.99 13.77
C ALA A 310 10.63 -6.99 14.94
N GLY A 311 10.24 -5.74 14.67
CA GLY A 311 10.26 -4.66 15.67
C GLY A 311 9.10 -4.72 16.66
N LEU A 312 7.90 -5.05 16.21
CA LEU A 312 6.71 -5.03 17.08
C LEU A 312 6.43 -6.36 17.77
N LYS A 313 7.04 -7.47 17.29
CA LYS A 313 6.78 -8.84 17.77
C LYS A 313 5.30 -9.20 17.80
N GLY A 314 4.54 -8.60 16.87
CA GLY A 314 3.10 -8.82 16.70
C GLY A 314 2.81 -10.03 15.81
N SER A 315 1.52 -10.38 15.71
CA SER A 315 1.07 -11.42 14.79
C SER A 315 1.31 -11.00 13.34
N ASP A 316 1.93 -11.88 12.56
CA ASP A 316 2.10 -11.71 11.12
C ASP A 316 0.77 -12.02 10.41
N ARG A 317 0.07 -10.96 9.96
CA ARG A 317 -1.17 -11.06 9.19
C ARG A 317 -0.92 -11.08 7.68
N GLY A 318 0.32 -10.93 7.28
CA GLY A 318 0.82 -11.10 5.93
C GLY A 318 1.06 -9.82 5.15
N TYR A 319 2.01 -9.95 4.23
CA TYR A 319 2.22 -9.01 3.15
C TYR A 319 1.26 -9.35 2.01
N LYS A 320 0.46 -8.39 1.60
CA LYS A 320 -0.70 -8.54 0.72
C LYS A 320 -0.62 -7.60 -0.48
N HIS A 321 -1.40 -7.91 -1.50
CA HIS A 321 -1.55 -7.09 -2.70
C HIS A 321 -3.02 -6.69 -2.85
N ALA A 322 -3.31 -5.38 -2.91
CA ALA A 322 -4.66 -4.87 -3.06
C ALA A 322 -4.68 -3.55 -3.85
N ARG A 323 -5.83 -3.20 -4.45
CA ARG A 323 -5.99 -1.96 -5.20
C ARG A 323 -6.43 -0.80 -4.32
N GLN A 324 -5.62 -0.55 -3.26
CA GLN A 324 -5.82 0.60 -2.39
C GLN A 324 -5.82 1.90 -3.19
N ALA A 325 -6.82 2.76 -2.96
CA ALA A 325 -7.05 3.94 -3.80
C ALA A 325 -5.82 4.86 -3.87
N VAL A 326 -5.15 5.05 -2.74
CA VAL A 326 -3.97 5.92 -2.61
C VAL A 326 -2.71 5.39 -3.31
N LEU A 327 -2.68 4.09 -3.69
CA LEU A 327 -1.54 3.48 -4.37
C LEU A 327 -1.68 3.45 -5.89
N ARG A 328 -2.92 3.55 -6.41
CA ARG A 328 -3.19 3.32 -7.84
C ARG A 328 -2.56 4.35 -8.77
N MET A 329 -2.57 5.63 -8.36
CA MET A 329 -2.18 6.77 -9.20
C MET A 329 -0.77 7.27 -8.92
N LEU A 330 0.04 6.52 -8.18
CA LEU A 330 1.41 6.91 -7.84
C LEU A 330 2.35 6.82 -9.05
N ASP A 331 3.25 7.80 -9.15
CA ASP A 331 4.37 7.83 -10.08
C ASP A 331 5.69 7.34 -9.43
N CYS A 332 5.61 6.82 -8.23
CA CYS A 332 6.73 6.25 -7.47
C CYS A 332 6.32 4.93 -6.79
N PRO A 333 7.26 4.12 -6.32
CA PRO A 333 6.97 2.98 -5.46
C PRO A 333 6.19 3.39 -4.21
N GLY A 334 5.18 2.58 -3.84
CA GLY A 334 4.35 2.87 -2.68
C GLY A 334 3.84 1.63 -1.96
N ALA A 335 3.62 1.79 -0.66
CA ALA A 335 3.02 0.78 0.21
C ALA A 335 2.07 1.44 1.22
N LEU A 336 1.13 0.64 1.74
CA LEU A 336 0.27 0.98 2.87
C LEU A 336 0.50 -0.04 3.98
N VAL A 337 0.66 0.44 5.21
CA VAL A 337 0.90 -0.42 6.38
C VAL A 337 -0.22 -0.22 7.39
N GLU A 338 -0.92 -1.31 7.69
CA GLU A 338 -1.84 -1.45 8.81
C GLU A 338 -1.04 -1.88 10.04
N CYS A 339 -0.71 -0.92 10.88
CA CYS A 339 0.27 -1.11 11.95
C CYS A 339 -0.24 -1.98 13.11
N ALA A 340 -1.56 -2.04 13.31
CA ALA A 340 -2.28 -2.84 14.30
C ALA A 340 -3.78 -2.77 14.00
N TYR A 341 -4.60 -3.46 14.80
CA TYR A 341 -6.06 -3.41 14.72
C TYR A 341 -6.63 -2.52 15.82
N LEU A 342 -7.08 -1.32 15.49
CA LEU A 342 -7.65 -0.40 16.48
C LEU A 342 -8.99 -0.90 17.04
N SER A 343 -9.69 -1.79 16.31
CA SER A 343 -10.89 -2.50 16.79
C SER A 343 -10.60 -3.55 17.86
N ASN A 344 -9.34 -3.96 18.07
CA ASN A 344 -8.92 -4.86 19.14
C ASN A 344 -8.52 -4.05 20.37
N ASP A 345 -9.22 -4.23 21.50
CA ASP A 345 -8.98 -3.46 22.72
C ASP A 345 -7.55 -3.54 23.27
N ALA A 346 -6.90 -4.70 23.14
CA ALA A 346 -5.54 -4.88 23.64
C ALA A 346 -4.54 -4.11 22.76
N GLU A 347 -4.67 -4.20 21.42
CA GLU A 347 -3.84 -3.42 20.51
C GLU A 347 -4.13 -1.92 20.62
N ALA A 348 -5.40 -1.52 20.71
CA ALA A 348 -5.79 -0.13 20.88
C ALA A 348 -5.16 0.50 22.15
N ARG A 349 -5.08 -0.24 23.26
CA ARG A 349 -4.35 0.22 24.47
C ARG A 349 -2.85 0.39 24.22
N ARG A 350 -2.23 -0.52 23.46
CA ARG A 350 -0.81 -0.39 23.06
C ARG A 350 -0.62 0.84 22.18
N VAL A 351 -1.46 1.02 21.15
CA VAL A 351 -1.43 2.18 20.24
C VAL A 351 -1.56 3.50 20.99
N ALA A 352 -2.35 3.54 22.09
CA ALA A 352 -2.51 4.70 22.94
C ALA A 352 -1.20 5.09 23.68
N THR A 353 -0.22 4.19 23.83
CA THR A 353 1.07 4.50 24.46
C THR A 353 2.05 5.16 23.49
N ALA A 354 2.84 6.13 23.97
CA ALA A 354 3.84 6.82 23.18
C ALA A 354 4.97 5.87 22.74
N GLU A 355 5.33 4.93 23.60
CA GLU A 355 6.38 3.93 23.38
C GLU A 355 6.06 3.02 22.21
N PHE A 356 4.83 2.53 22.13
CA PHE A 356 4.42 1.65 21.03
C PHE A 356 4.36 2.40 19.70
N ARG A 357 3.88 3.64 19.67
CA ARG A 357 3.91 4.48 18.46
C ARG A 357 5.34 4.80 18.02
N GLN A 358 6.25 5.01 18.98
CA GLN A 358 7.68 5.17 18.67
C GLN A 358 8.26 3.91 18.05
N ALA A 359 7.96 2.72 18.60
CA ALA A 359 8.40 1.45 18.05
C ALA A 359 7.85 1.20 16.63
N ILE A 360 6.61 1.62 16.34
CA ILE A 360 6.05 1.59 14.98
C ILE A 360 6.89 2.48 14.05
N ALA A 361 7.14 3.74 14.43
CA ALA A 361 7.90 4.68 13.61
C ALA A 361 9.34 4.17 13.35
N GLU A 362 9.99 3.59 14.34
CA GLU A 362 11.34 2.99 14.21
C GLU A 362 11.35 1.77 13.28
N SER A 363 10.32 0.93 13.37
CA SER A 363 10.17 -0.23 12.51
C SER A 363 9.95 0.19 11.04
N LEU A 364 9.09 1.19 10.80
CA LEU A 364 8.87 1.75 9.47
C LEU A 364 10.16 2.39 8.90
N ALA A 365 10.87 3.16 9.73
CA ALA A 365 12.16 3.75 9.34
C ALA A 365 13.21 2.70 8.98
N THR A 366 13.23 1.58 9.71
CA THR A 366 14.10 0.43 9.42
C THR A 366 13.72 -0.24 8.10
N GLY A 367 12.42 -0.42 7.84
CA GLY A 367 11.93 -0.99 6.58
C GLY A 367 12.31 -0.14 5.37
N ILE A 368 12.14 1.18 5.46
CA ILE A 368 12.56 2.13 4.40
C ILE A 368 14.08 2.07 4.19
N GLN A 369 14.86 2.02 5.25
CA GLN A 369 16.33 1.92 5.17
C GLN A 369 16.75 0.60 4.50
N ASN A 370 16.14 -0.51 4.85
CA ASN A 370 16.40 -1.82 4.24
C ASN A 370 16.08 -1.82 2.74
N TYR A 371 14.95 -1.23 2.34
CA TYR A 371 14.60 -1.05 0.94
C TYR A 371 15.64 -0.20 0.20
N ALA A 372 16.03 0.95 0.74
CA ALA A 372 17.04 1.83 0.15
C ALA A 372 18.39 1.10 -0.01
N GLN A 373 18.82 0.36 1.01
CA GLN A 373 20.04 -0.43 0.97
C GLN A 373 19.96 -1.56 -0.05
N ALA A 374 18.81 -2.25 -0.18
CA ALA A 374 18.61 -3.28 -1.18
C ALA A 374 18.75 -2.73 -2.61
N LEU A 375 18.20 -1.54 -2.89
CA LEU A 375 18.37 -0.88 -4.19
C LEU A 375 19.82 -0.60 -4.54
N VAL A 376 20.66 -0.24 -3.56
CA VAL A 376 22.10 -0.02 -3.73
C VAL A 376 22.83 -1.36 -3.93
N THR A 377 22.55 -2.36 -3.10
CA THR A 377 23.25 -3.65 -3.11
C THR A 377 22.96 -4.46 -4.37
N LEU A 378 21.76 -4.35 -4.92
CA LEU A 378 21.35 -5.07 -6.13
C LEU A 378 22.01 -4.52 -7.41
N ARG A 379 22.63 -3.33 -7.37
CA ARG A 379 23.33 -2.75 -8.51
C ARG A 379 24.83 -3.01 -8.42
N PRO A 380 25.46 -3.49 -9.49
CA PRO A 380 26.92 -3.52 -9.51
C PRO A 380 27.46 -2.09 -9.36
N PRO A 381 28.59 -1.90 -8.67
CA PRO A 381 29.24 -0.62 -8.65
C PRO A 381 29.57 -0.18 -10.08
N PRO A 382 29.57 1.13 -10.40
CA PRO A 382 30.00 1.61 -11.71
C PRO A 382 31.42 1.09 -11.98
N PRO A 383 31.73 0.74 -13.25
CA PRO A 383 33.06 0.30 -13.61
C PRO A 383 34.06 1.36 -13.14
N SER A 384 35.12 0.92 -12.49
CA SER A 384 36.22 1.82 -12.10
C SER A 384 36.70 2.54 -13.35
N PRO A 385 36.93 3.86 -13.30
CA PRO A 385 37.54 4.55 -14.45
C PRO A 385 38.84 3.83 -14.77
N GLU A 386 38.96 3.35 -16.00
CA GLU A 386 40.22 2.80 -16.48
C GLU A 386 41.30 3.86 -16.27
N LYS A 387 42.35 3.48 -15.57
CA LYS A 387 43.51 4.36 -15.30
C LYS A 387 44.37 4.50 -16.55
#